data_1a49ef6130011dabe0339b644d67291b
#
_entry.id   1a49ef6130011dabe0339b644d67291b
#
_cell.length_a   1.000
_cell.length_b   1.000
_cell.length_c   1.000
_cell.angle_alpha   90.00
_cell.angle_beta   90.00
_cell.angle_gamma   90.00
#
_symmetry.space_group_name_H-M   'P 1'
#
loop_
_entity.id
_entity.type
_entity.pdbx_description
1 polymer ?
#
loop_
_entity_poly.entity_id
_entity_poly.type
_entity_poly.pdbx_seq_one_letter_code
_entity_poly.pdbx_strand_id
1 'polypeptide(L)'
;MFHYRWNYEADRREASLRIATASVDHGTDPSKFAEMIGMHLMTRREPLGCSDTNAPLIERYLLEGATRLNAHLQTRPFLFGDQLSAADLGLGSLYYELYSDPTPSTLLRPFSALSAWAQRCMNPEGLGTGQSESWDSLSATLRPVLEHELSAHYLPWAHANAAALAQGAERFDGVGTTWPVDFVPLDRQPGLSRNGQFLHGSAVRRLGLVPGVHITMGTHH
;
A
#
# COMPACT_ATOMS: atom_id res chain seq x y z
N MET A 1 1.75 -4.78 2.45
CA MET A 1 1.87 -4.20 3.79
C MET A 1 0.84 -4.78 4.77
N PHE A 2 -0.48 -4.58 4.62
CA PHE A 2 -1.51 -4.98 5.60
C PHE A 2 -1.44 -6.46 6.01
N HIS A 3 -1.23 -7.37 5.05
CA HIS A 3 -1.04 -8.80 5.29
C HIS A 3 0.07 -9.05 6.33
N TYR A 4 1.29 -8.56 6.10
CA TYR A 4 2.41 -8.80 7.01
C TYR A 4 2.16 -8.21 8.40
N ARG A 5 1.79 -6.95 8.44
CA ARG A 5 1.58 -6.21 9.69
C ARG A 5 0.56 -6.86 10.62
N TRP A 6 -0.50 -7.46 10.09
CA TRP A 6 -1.58 -8.00 10.92
C TRP A 6 -1.66 -9.52 10.94
N ASN A 7 -0.92 -10.21 10.09
CA ASN A 7 -0.84 -11.67 10.10
C ASN A 7 0.22 -12.21 11.06
N TYR A 8 1.38 -11.59 11.09
CA TYR A 8 2.51 -12.03 11.91
C TYR A 8 2.48 -11.39 13.29
N GLU A 9 2.70 -12.19 14.34
CA GLU A 9 2.58 -11.71 15.72
C GLU A 9 3.58 -10.60 16.06
N ALA A 10 4.84 -10.76 15.65
CA ALA A 10 5.87 -9.76 15.89
C ALA A 10 5.52 -8.41 15.26
N ASP A 11 5.12 -8.43 13.98
CA ASP A 11 4.76 -7.22 13.25
C ASP A 11 3.52 -6.56 13.84
N ARG A 12 2.50 -7.35 14.16
CA ARG A 12 1.26 -6.86 14.79
C ARG A 12 1.55 -6.17 16.13
N ARG A 13 2.39 -6.79 16.95
CA ARG A 13 2.75 -6.24 18.26
C ARG A 13 3.45 -4.89 18.12
N GLU A 14 4.45 -4.81 17.26
CA GLU A 14 5.20 -3.57 17.05
C GLU A 14 4.35 -2.47 16.41
N ALA A 15 3.60 -2.80 15.36
CA ALA A 15 2.74 -1.83 14.69
C ALA A 15 1.63 -1.30 15.61
N SER A 16 0.98 -2.20 16.38
CA SER A 16 -0.04 -1.80 17.37
C SER A 16 0.55 -0.86 18.42
N LEU A 17 1.74 -1.15 18.91
CA LEU A 17 2.40 -0.30 19.90
C LEU A 17 2.79 1.06 19.33
N ARG A 18 3.35 1.12 18.11
CA ARG A 18 3.66 2.40 17.42
C ARG A 18 2.42 3.26 17.27
N ILE A 19 1.32 2.69 16.78
CA ILE A 19 0.06 3.41 16.58
C ILE A 19 -0.50 3.88 17.91
N ALA A 20 -0.54 3.02 18.92
CA ALA A 20 -1.05 3.36 20.25
C ALA A 20 -0.23 4.48 20.89
N THR A 21 1.09 4.40 20.85
CA THR A 21 1.98 5.42 21.42
C THR A 21 1.79 6.78 20.76
N ALA A 22 1.57 6.80 19.44
CA ALA A 22 1.29 8.05 18.71
C ALA A 22 -0.13 8.61 18.95
N SER A 23 -1.03 7.81 19.55
CA SER A 23 -2.45 8.15 19.70
C SER A 23 -2.87 8.49 21.12
N VAL A 24 -2.04 8.19 22.12
CA VAL A 24 -2.33 8.48 23.53
C VAL A 24 -1.57 9.71 24.01
N ASP A 25 -2.07 10.35 25.05
CA ASP A 25 -1.42 11.50 25.68
C ASP A 25 -0.05 11.12 26.28
N HIS A 26 0.86 12.08 26.27
CA HIS A 26 2.22 11.91 26.80
C HIS A 26 2.17 11.41 28.28
N GLY A 27 2.86 10.29 28.54
CA GLY A 27 2.90 9.66 29.87
C GLY A 27 1.81 8.62 30.11
N THR A 28 0.89 8.42 29.18
CA THR A 28 -0.10 7.34 29.24
C THR A 28 0.49 6.02 28.76
N ASP A 29 0.27 4.90 29.47
CA ASP A 29 0.66 3.57 29.02
C ASP A 29 -0.18 3.14 27.80
N PRO A 30 0.44 2.93 26.63
CA PRO A 30 -0.27 2.60 25.40
C PRO A 30 -0.69 1.11 25.31
N SER A 31 -0.30 0.26 26.25
CA SER A 31 -0.36 -1.22 26.10
C SER A 31 -1.77 -1.73 25.84
N LYS A 32 -2.76 -1.30 26.63
CA LYS A 32 -4.17 -1.72 26.44
C LYS A 32 -4.74 -1.23 25.11
N PHE A 33 -4.39 -0.03 24.70
CA PHE A 33 -4.84 0.50 23.42
C PHE A 33 -4.18 -0.22 22.25
N ALA A 34 -2.89 -0.56 22.35
CA ALA A 34 -2.19 -1.39 21.39
C ALA A 34 -2.84 -2.76 21.20
N GLU A 35 -3.20 -3.44 22.28
CA GLU A 35 -3.90 -4.74 22.23
C GLU A 35 -5.25 -4.61 21.49
N MET A 36 -6.04 -3.59 21.81
CA MET A 36 -7.32 -3.32 21.17
C MET A 36 -7.16 -3.04 19.66
N ILE A 37 -6.15 -2.25 19.27
CA ILE A 37 -5.82 -1.98 17.85
C ILE A 37 -5.48 -3.29 17.14
N GLY A 38 -4.59 -4.10 17.71
CA GLY A 38 -4.17 -5.36 17.12
C GLY A 38 -5.33 -6.32 16.88
N MET A 39 -6.18 -6.51 17.90
CA MET A 39 -7.38 -7.34 17.78
C MET A 39 -8.35 -6.81 16.73
N HIS A 40 -8.63 -5.51 16.71
CA HIS A 40 -9.52 -4.90 15.73
C HIS A 40 -9.01 -5.08 14.30
N LEU A 41 -7.73 -4.79 14.05
CA LEU A 41 -7.17 -4.84 12.69
C LEU A 41 -7.00 -6.28 12.17
N MET A 42 -6.84 -7.26 13.05
CA MET A 42 -6.91 -8.68 12.66
C MET A 42 -8.28 -9.04 12.04
N THR A 43 -9.40 -8.51 12.56
CA THR A 43 -10.73 -8.78 11.99
C THR A 43 -10.92 -8.18 10.60
N ARG A 44 -10.06 -7.23 10.20
CA ARG A 44 -10.11 -6.59 8.88
C ARG A 44 -9.35 -7.35 7.81
N ARG A 45 -8.59 -8.41 8.16
CA ARG A 45 -7.78 -9.17 7.20
C ARG A 45 -8.63 -9.80 6.11
N GLU A 46 -9.65 -10.57 6.48
CA GLU A 46 -10.55 -11.23 5.52
C GLU A 46 -11.26 -10.23 4.59
N PRO A 47 -11.92 -9.17 5.10
CA PRO A 47 -12.56 -8.17 4.24
C PRO A 47 -11.61 -7.45 3.28
N LEU A 48 -10.31 -7.40 3.58
CA LEU A 48 -9.28 -6.78 2.72
C LEU A 48 -8.54 -7.79 1.83
N GLY A 49 -9.03 -9.03 1.73
CA GLY A 49 -8.42 -10.07 0.92
C GLY A 49 -7.12 -10.66 1.48
N CYS A 50 -6.75 -10.30 2.72
CA CYS A 50 -5.57 -10.84 3.41
C CYS A 50 -5.90 -12.12 4.18
N SER A 51 -6.63 -13.03 3.54
CA SER A 51 -6.99 -14.34 4.11
C SER A 51 -5.79 -15.28 4.18
N ASP A 52 -5.91 -16.34 4.98
CA ASP A 52 -4.88 -17.39 5.03
C ASP A 52 -4.75 -18.13 3.68
N THR A 53 -5.84 -18.22 2.91
CA THR A 53 -5.83 -18.76 1.54
C THR A 53 -5.02 -17.89 0.58
N ASN A 54 -5.10 -16.57 0.72
CA ASN A 54 -4.41 -15.61 -0.15
C ASN A 54 -2.97 -15.32 0.29
N ALA A 55 -2.62 -15.66 1.53
CA ALA A 55 -1.31 -15.37 2.11
C ALA A 55 -0.12 -15.80 1.22
N PRO A 56 -0.05 -17.06 0.73
CA PRO A 56 1.08 -17.49 -0.10
C PRO A 56 1.20 -16.71 -1.41
N LEU A 57 0.06 -16.29 -1.97
CA LEU A 57 0.01 -15.48 -3.18
C LEU A 57 0.55 -14.06 -2.94
N ILE A 58 0.10 -13.42 -1.86
CA ILE A 58 0.53 -12.06 -1.47
C ILE A 58 2.04 -12.03 -1.21
N GLU A 59 2.56 -13.04 -0.51
CA GLU A 59 3.98 -13.14 -0.17
C GLU A 59 4.86 -13.37 -1.41
N ARG A 60 4.43 -14.25 -2.29
CA ARG A 60 5.10 -14.48 -3.57
C ARG A 60 5.14 -13.20 -4.42
N TYR A 61 4.03 -12.48 -4.52
CA TYR A 61 3.94 -11.24 -5.31
C TYR A 61 4.86 -10.15 -4.78
N LEU A 62 4.97 -10.01 -3.46
CA LEU A 62 5.91 -9.06 -2.89
C LEU A 62 7.36 -9.36 -3.32
N LEU A 63 7.79 -10.61 -3.21
CA LEU A 63 9.17 -10.99 -3.53
C LEU A 63 9.47 -10.89 -5.03
N GLU A 64 8.52 -11.29 -5.87
CA GLU A 64 8.65 -11.16 -7.32
C GLU A 64 8.69 -9.69 -7.78
N GLY A 65 7.81 -8.84 -7.23
CA GLY A 65 7.81 -7.40 -7.50
C GLY A 65 9.08 -6.73 -6.98
N ALA A 66 9.50 -7.05 -5.75
CA ALA A 66 10.75 -6.53 -5.17
C ALA A 66 11.98 -6.89 -5.99
N THR A 67 12.05 -8.11 -6.53
CA THR A 67 13.15 -8.56 -7.39
C THR A 67 13.25 -7.70 -8.65
N ARG A 68 12.14 -7.48 -9.35
CA ARG A 68 12.09 -6.69 -10.58
C ARG A 68 12.39 -5.21 -10.33
N LEU A 69 11.77 -4.67 -9.28
CA LEU A 69 11.96 -3.26 -8.91
C LEU A 69 13.39 -3.00 -8.45
N ASN A 70 13.97 -3.88 -7.64
CA ASN A 70 15.37 -3.77 -7.23
C ASN A 70 16.33 -3.80 -8.43
N ALA A 71 16.08 -4.66 -9.43
CA ALA A 71 16.90 -4.71 -10.64
C ALA A 71 16.81 -3.39 -11.43
N HIS A 72 15.63 -2.79 -11.53
CA HIS A 72 15.43 -1.51 -12.18
C HIS A 72 16.17 -0.35 -11.48
N LEU A 73 16.15 -0.36 -10.14
CA LEU A 73 16.72 0.69 -9.29
C LEU A 73 18.25 0.58 -9.08
N GLN A 74 18.91 -0.48 -9.56
CA GLN A 74 20.36 -0.63 -9.42
C GLN A 74 21.16 0.46 -10.13
N THR A 75 20.62 1.01 -11.20
CA THR A 75 21.30 2.01 -12.04
C THR A 75 20.64 3.39 -12.02
N ARG A 76 19.57 3.54 -11.22
CA ARG A 76 18.76 4.76 -11.17
C ARG A 76 18.37 5.11 -9.74
N PRO A 77 18.44 6.40 -9.38
CA PRO A 77 17.99 6.83 -8.05
C PRO A 77 16.47 6.80 -7.88
N PHE A 78 15.69 6.95 -8.98
CA PHE A 78 14.22 6.99 -8.99
C PHE A 78 13.65 6.21 -10.18
N LEU A 79 12.34 5.94 -10.17
CA LEU A 79 11.66 5.12 -11.18
C LEU A 79 11.84 5.60 -12.62
N PHE A 80 11.94 6.91 -12.82
CA PHE A 80 12.05 7.50 -14.16
C PHE A 80 13.38 8.22 -14.42
N GLY A 81 14.42 7.89 -13.66
CA GLY A 81 15.75 8.48 -13.82
C GLY A 81 16.22 9.26 -12.61
N ASP A 82 16.73 10.47 -12.79
CA ASP A 82 17.36 11.26 -11.72
C ASP A 82 16.38 12.20 -10.99
N GLN A 83 15.11 12.21 -11.37
CA GLN A 83 14.10 13.08 -10.80
C GLN A 83 13.05 12.28 -10.02
N LEU A 84 12.75 12.71 -8.79
CA LEU A 84 11.65 12.18 -8.01
C LEU A 84 10.31 12.45 -8.72
N SER A 85 9.48 11.41 -8.82
CA SER A 85 8.16 11.47 -9.42
C SER A 85 7.05 11.15 -8.42
N ALA A 86 5.79 11.42 -8.78
CA ALA A 86 4.63 11.00 -7.99
C ALA A 86 4.55 9.47 -7.83
N ALA A 87 5.04 8.72 -8.82
CA ALA A 87 5.12 7.25 -8.73
C ALA A 87 6.11 6.79 -7.65
N ASP A 88 7.25 7.48 -7.53
CA ASP A 88 8.22 7.21 -6.47
C ASP A 88 7.62 7.48 -5.08
N LEU A 89 6.90 8.59 -4.92
CA LEU A 89 6.25 8.92 -3.65
C LEU A 89 5.17 7.89 -3.29
N GLY A 90 4.33 7.51 -4.25
CA GLY A 90 3.26 6.56 -4.03
C GLY A 90 3.77 5.16 -3.68
N LEU A 91 4.66 4.61 -4.51
CA LEU A 91 5.19 3.27 -4.31
C LEU A 91 6.26 3.22 -3.22
N GLY A 92 7.12 4.24 -3.14
CA GLY A 92 8.19 4.34 -2.14
C GLY A 92 7.67 4.39 -0.72
N SER A 93 6.56 5.08 -0.48
CA SER A 93 5.91 5.10 0.84
C SER A 93 5.45 3.70 1.28
N LEU A 94 4.92 2.89 0.38
CA LEU A 94 4.51 1.52 0.68
C LEU A 94 5.69 0.62 1.02
N TYR A 95 6.81 0.74 0.29
CA TYR A 95 8.02 -0.01 0.62
C TYR A 95 8.69 0.48 1.89
N TYR A 96 8.68 1.78 2.16
CA TYR A 96 9.16 2.34 3.42
C TYR A 96 8.39 1.75 4.61
N GLU A 97 7.06 1.67 4.51
CA GLU A 97 6.21 1.01 5.51
C GLU A 97 6.53 -0.48 5.67
N LEU A 98 6.81 -1.21 4.58
CA LEU A 98 7.24 -2.61 4.64
C LEU A 98 8.57 -2.77 5.39
N TYR A 99 9.54 -1.88 5.16
CA TYR A 99 10.82 -1.90 5.88
C TYR A 99 10.69 -1.53 7.37
N SER A 100 9.59 -0.92 7.78
CA SER A 100 9.32 -0.56 9.18
C SER A 100 8.81 -1.73 10.02
N ASP A 101 8.38 -2.83 9.41
CA ASP A 101 7.85 -4.01 10.09
C ASP A 101 8.88 -5.18 10.04
N PRO A 102 9.05 -5.98 11.12
CA PRO A 102 10.11 -6.99 11.26
C PRO A 102 10.14 -8.04 10.15
N THR A 103 9.00 -8.65 9.84
CA THR A 103 8.93 -9.75 8.87
C THR A 103 9.25 -9.28 7.45
N PRO A 104 8.56 -8.28 6.87
CA PRO A 104 8.89 -7.85 5.52
C PRO A 104 10.25 -7.19 5.42
N SER A 105 10.72 -6.49 6.47
CA SER A 105 12.08 -5.96 6.52
C SER A 105 13.14 -7.05 6.37
N THR A 106 12.93 -8.20 7.03
CA THR A 106 13.83 -9.36 6.91
C THR A 106 13.78 -9.96 5.50
N LEU A 107 12.60 -10.12 4.92
CA LEU A 107 12.41 -10.65 3.57
C LEU A 107 13.01 -9.74 2.49
N LEU A 108 12.91 -8.43 2.68
CA LEU A 108 13.38 -7.42 1.74
C LEU A 108 14.86 -7.05 1.91
N ARG A 109 15.54 -7.55 2.94
CA ARG A 109 16.96 -7.27 3.22
C ARG A 109 17.91 -7.48 2.02
N PRO A 110 17.74 -8.52 1.18
CA PRO A 110 18.59 -8.73 0.02
C PRO A 110 18.49 -7.64 -1.07
N PHE A 111 17.43 -6.83 -1.06
CA PHE A 111 17.12 -5.85 -2.10
C PHE A 111 17.66 -4.46 -1.75
N SER A 112 18.99 -4.29 -1.80
CA SER A 112 19.68 -3.08 -1.32
C SER A 112 19.33 -1.82 -2.13
N ALA A 113 19.19 -1.91 -3.45
CA ALA A 113 18.81 -0.78 -4.29
C ALA A 113 17.37 -0.32 -3.99
N LEU A 114 16.46 -1.27 -3.76
CA LEU A 114 15.09 -1.01 -3.36
C LEU A 114 15.03 -0.30 -2.00
N SER A 115 15.80 -0.78 -1.01
CA SER A 115 15.89 -0.15 0.31
C SER A 115 16.40 1.29 0.24
N ALA A 116 17.50 1.51 -0.49
CA ALA A 116 18.07 2.83 -0.67
C ALA A 116 17.11 3.80 -1.39
N TRP A 117 16.36 3.31 -2.38
CA TRP A 117 15.34 4.10 -3.07
C TRP A 117 14.17 4.46 -2.14
N ALA A 118 13.62 3.51 -1.38
CA ALA A 118 12.53 3.78 -0.44
C ALA A 118 12.92 4.85 0.58
N GLN A 119 14.16 4.80 1.10
CA GLN A 119 14.68 5.81 2.01
C GLN A 119 14.83 7.18 1.33
N ARG A 120 15.31 7.24 0.06
CA ARG A 120 15.40 8.51 -0.70
C ARG A 120 14.03 9.13 -0.93
N CYS A 121 13.00 8.33 -1.23
CA CYS A 121 11.63 8.84 -1.41
C CYS A 121 11.09 9.53 -0.14
N MET A 122 11.52 9.11 1.03
CA MET A 122 11.07 9.67 2.31
C MET A 122 11.99 10.79 2.85
N ASN A 123 13.14 11.02 2.21
CA ASN A 123 14.07 12.08 2.59
C ASN A 123 13.88 13.29 1.66
N PRO A 124 13.34 14.43 2.13
CA PRO A 124 13.16 15.63 1.30
C PRO A 124 14.46 16.31 0.90
N GLU A 125 15.59 15.98 1.57
CA GLU A 125 16.90 16.51 1.23
C GLU A 125 17.50 15.73 0.06
N GLY A 126 18.00 16.41 -0.95
CA GLY A 126 18.66 15.78 -2.10
C GLY A 126 17.70 15.23 -3.16
N LEU A 127 16.48 15.74 -3.23
CA LEU A 127 15.60 15.54 -4.38
C LEU A 127 16.29 16.13 -5.60
N GLY A 128 16.79 15.24 -6.48
CA GLY A 128 17.58 15.63 -7.62
C GLY A 128 16.86 16.63 -8.51
N THR A 129 17.60 17.58 -9.02
CA THR A 129 17.17 18.50 -10.10
C THR A 129 17.32 17.84 -11.47
N GLY A 130 17.43 16.51 -11.50
CA GLY A 130 17.65 15.71 -12.69
C GLY A 130 16.47 15.70 -13.66
N GLN A 131 16.62 14.94 -14.72
CA GLN A 131 15.60 14.78 -15.75
C GLN A 131 15.08 13.34 -15.77
N SER A 132 13.83 13.18 -16.21
CA SER A 132 13.30 11.85 -16.52
C SER A 132 13.98 11.30 -17.77
N GLU A 133 14.31 10.01 -17.72
CA GLU A 133 14.85 9.30 -18.87
C GLU A 133 13.75 9.01 -19.91
N SER A 134 14.15 8.78 -21.15
CA SER A 134 13.24 8.36 -22.22
C SER A 134 12.73 6.92 -21.98
N TRP A 135 11.58 6.58 -22.55
CA TRP A 135 11.06 5.22 -22.51
C TRP A 135 12.05 4.19 -23.08
N ASP A 136 12.78 4.54 -24.14
CA ASP A 136 13.77 3.63 -24.74
C ASP A 136 14.88 3.26 -23.75
N SER A 137 15.31 4.20 -22.91
CA SER A 137 16.28 3.97 -21.85
C SER A 137 15.69 3.15 -20.69
N LEU A 138 14.44 3.43 -20.28
CA LEU A 138 13.78 2.82 -19.14
C LEU A 138 13.25 1.41 -19.43
N SER A 139 12.80 1.16 -20.67
CA SER A 139 11.95 0.03 -21.02
C SER A 139 12.57 -1.33 -20.72
N ALA A 140 13.87 -1.48 -20.85
CA ALA A 140 14.57 -2.75 -20.61
C ALA A 140 14.36 -3.30 -19.18
N THR A 141 14.27 -2.42 -18.19
CA THR A 141 14.13 -2.78 -16.77
C THR A 141 12.80 -2.37 -16.16
N LEU A 142 12.16 -1.31 -16.64
CA LEU A 142 10.86 -0.86 -16.13
C LEU A 142 9.69 -1.65 -16.72
N ARG A 143 9.76 -2.07 -17.98
CA ARG A 143 8.70 -2.89 -18.60
C ARG A 143 8.38 -4.17 -17.79
N PRO A 144 9.37 -4.97 -17.35
CA PRO A 144 9.09 -6.15 -16.51
C PRO A 144 8.38 -5.82 -15.18
N VAL A 145 8.64 -4.64 -14.60
CA VAL A 145 7.92 -4.16 -13.40
C VAL A 145 6.46 -3.88 -13.74
N LEU A 146 6.20 -3.10 -14.80
CA LEU A 146 4.84 -2.73 -15.21
C LEU A 146 4.02 -3.95 -15.67
N GLU A 147 4.64 -4.88 -16.40
CA GLU A 147 3.98 -6.11 -16.82
C GLU A 147 3.59 -6.98 -15.64
N HIS A 148 4.46 -7.11 -14.64
CA HIS A 148 4.16 -7.85 -13.41
C HIS A 148 3.07 -7.15 -12.59
N GLU A 149 3.27 -5.89 -12.22
CA GLU A 149 2.37 -5.20 -11.29
C GLU A 149 1.01 -4.86 -11.93
N LEU A 150 1.03 -4.32 -13.14
CA LEU A 150 -0.20 -3.85 -13.79
C LEU A 150 -0.86 -4.93 -14.62
N SER A 151 -0.14 -5.50 -15.60
CA SER A 151 -0.77 -6.36 -16.61
C SER A 151 -1.11 -7.74 -16.09
N ALA A 152 -0.26 -8.33 -15.27
CA ALA A 152 -0.47 -9.68 -14.74
C ALA A 152 -1.36 -9.71 -13.48
N HIS A 153 -1.38 -8.64 -12.68
CA HIS A 153 -2.04 -8.66 -11.38
C HIS A 153 -3.14 -7.60 -11.26
N TYR A 154 -2.79 -6.32 -11.30
CA TYR A 154 -3.75 -5.25 -10.99
C TYR A 154 -4.91 -5.17 -11.98
N LEU A 155 -4.65 -5.15 -13.28
CA LEU A 155 -5.71 -4.99 -14.29
C LEU A 155 -6.68 -6.17 -14.33
N PRO A 156 -6.24 -7.45 -14.32
CA PRO A 156 -7.16 -8.59 -14.22
C PRO A 156 -8.00 -8.55 -12.94
N TRP A 157 -7.39 -8.22 -11.80
CA TRP A 157 -8.09 -8.07 -10.54
C TRP A 157 -9.13 -6.93 -10.60
N ALA A 158 -8.75 -5.76 -11.09
CA ALA A 158 -9.62 -4.60 -11.19
C ALA A 158 -10.83 -4.85 -12.11
N HIS A 159 -10.61 -5.53 -13.24
CA HIS A 159 -11.68 -5.90 -14.17
C HIS A 159 -12.66 -6.91 -13.54
N ALA A 160 -12.14 -7.94 -12.89
CA ALA A 160 -12.97 -8.93 -12.20
C ALA A 160 -13.77 -8.31 -11.05
N ASN A 161 -13.13 -7.42 -10.26
CA ASN A 161 -13.79 -6.67 -9.20
C ASN A 161 -14.92 -5.77 -9.74
N ALA A 162 -14.67 -5.03 -10.83
CA ALA A 162 -15.67 -4.19 -11.46
C ALA A 162 -16.89 -4.99 -11.98
N ALA A 163 -16.63 -6.16 -12.58
CA ALA A 163 -17.69 -7.06 -13.04
C ALA A 163 -18.52 -7.61 -11.87
N ALA A 164 -17.87 -8.00 -10.77
CA ALA A 164 -18.54 -8.47 -9.55
C ALA A 164 -19.40 -7.38 -8.91
N LEU A 165 -18.89 -6.16 -8.84
CA LEU A 165 -19.65 -4.98 -8.39
C LEU A 165 -20.92 -4.77 -9.20
N ALA A 166 -20.81 -4.81 -10.53
CA ALA A 166 -21.95 -4.63 -11.44
C ALA A 166 -23.02 -5.71 -11.24
N GLN A 167 -22.62 -6.92 -10.82
CA GLN A 167 -23.51 -8.05 -10.53
C GLN A 167 -24.02 -8.07 -9.08
N GLY A 168 -23.55 -7.18 -8.22
CA GLY A 168 -23.89 -7.16 -6.80
C GLY A 168 -23.32 -8.34 -6.00
N ALA A 169 -22.25 -8.97 -6.50
CA ALA A 169 -21.56 -10.06 -5.83
C ALA A 169 -20.75 -9.52 -4.63
N GLU A 170 -20.55 -10.36 -3.62
CA GLU A 170 -19.71 -10.05 -2.46
C GLU A 170 -18.25 -10.51 -2.64
N ARG A 171 -18.03 -11.48 -3.52
CA ARG A 171 -16.73 -12.08 -3.82
C ARG A 171 -16.60 -12.35 -5.32
N PHE A 172 -15.38 -12.45 -5.79
CA PHE A 172 -15.06 -12.83 -7.17
C PHE A 172 -13.80 -13.68 -7.25
N ASP A 173 -13.69 -14.52 -8.28
CA ASP A 173 -12.50 -15.27 -8.61
C ASP A 173 -11.63 -14.46 -9.56
N GLY A 174 -10.36 -14.34 -9.22
CA GLY A 174 -9.41 -13.59 -10.04
C GLY A 174 -7.99 -13.72 -9.51
N VAL A 175 -7.02 -13.60 -10.40
CA VAL A 175 -5.60 -13.63 -10.07
C VAL A 175 -5.20 -14.85 -9.19
N GLY A 176 -5.75 -16.03 -9.55
CA GLY A 176 -5.40 -17.31 -8.93
C GLY A 176 -6.04 -17.63 -7.58
N THR A 177 -6.99 -16.81 -7.11
CA THR A 177 -7.72 -17.04 -5.86
C THR A 177 -9.04 -16.27 -5.83
N THR A 178 -9.80 -16.42 -4.75
CA THR A 178 -11.05 -15.70 -4.51
C THR A 178 -10.81 -14.46 -3.66
N TRP A 179 -11.33 -13.33 -4.12
CA TRP A 179 -11.20 -12.02 -3.46
C TRP A 179 -12.55 -11.51 -2.96
N PRO A 180 -12.60 -10.77 -1.84
CA PRO A 180 -13.76 -9.97 -1.52
C PRO A 180 -13.89 -8.82 -2.52
N VAL A 181 -15.11 -8.36 -2.79
CA VAL A 181 -15.33 -7.16 -3.59
C VAL A 181 -14.86 -5.94 -2.79
N ASP A 182 -13.90 -5.21 -3.32
CA ASP A 182 -13.19 -4.16 -2.58
C ASP A 182 -13.92 -2.80 -2.59
N PHE A 183 -14.96 -2.66 -3.38
CA PHE A 183 -15.69 -1.40 -3.48
C PHE A 183 -17.17 -1.61 -3.23
N VAL A 184 -17.66 -1.15 -2.07
CA VAL A 184 -19.10 -1.07 -1.82
C VAL A 184 -19.60 0.27 -2.33
N PRO A 185 -20.55 0.29 -3.29
CA PRO A 185 -21.15 1.53 -3.80
C PRO A 185 -21.66 2.40 -2.65
N LEU A 186 -21.51 3.72 -2.78
CA LEU A 186 -21.89 4.71 -1.75
C LEU A 186 -23.36 4.63 -1.34
N ASP A 187 -24.23 4.20 -2.26
CA ASP A 187 -25.67 4.03 -2.03
C ASP A 187 -26.00 2.84 -1.10
N ARG A 188 -25.08 1.89 -0.94
CA ARG A 188 -25.21 0.74 -0.04
C ARG A 188 -24.47 0.90 1.29
N GLN A 189 -23.82 2.04 1.50
CA GLN A 189 -23.13 2.30 2.78
C GLN A 189 -24.10 2.98 3.76
N PRO A 190 -24.43 2.36 4.91
CA PRO A 190 -25.28 3.00 5.92
C PRO A 190 -24.65 4.32 6.37
N GLY A 191 -25.34 5.45 6.16
CA GLY A 191 -24.94 6.76 6.69
C GLY A 191 -24.17 7.69 5.76
N LEU A 192 -24.08 7.42 4.43
CA LEU A 192 -23.49 8.36 3.47
C LEU A 192 -24.55 8.92 2.52
N SER A 193 -24.65 10.25 2.45
CA SER A 193 -25.57 10.94 1.56
C SER A 193 -25.14 10.88 0.09
N ARG A 194 -26.12 10.99 -0.82
CA ARG A 194 -25.99 10.85 -2.29
C ARG A 194 -25.11 11.89 -3.00
N ASN A 195 -24.48 12.82 -2.31
CA ASN A 195 -23.69 13.87 -2.94
C ASN A 195 -22.19 13.48 -2.97
N GLY A 196 -21.82 12.69 -3.92
CA GLY A 196 -20.55 12.23 -4.47
C GLY A 196 -19.20 12.89 -4.14
N GLN A 197 -19.04 13.64 -3.08
CA GLN A 197 -17.84 14.45 -2.84
C GLN A 197 -16.77 13.86 -1.91
N PHE A 198 -16.85 12.61 -1.45
CA PHE A 198 -15.91 12.12 -0.43
C PHE A 198 -15.37 10.71 -0.65
N LEU A 199 -14.75 10.42 -1.79
CA LEU A 199 -14.10 9.12 -1.98
C LEU A 199 -12.67 9.02 -1.38
N HIS A 200 -11.96 10.12 -1.15
CA HIS A 200 -10.61 10.08 -0.56
C HIS A 200 -10.54 10.39 0.93
N GLY A 201 -11.47 11.15 1.47
CA GLY A 201 -11.45 11.53 2.89
C GLY A 201 -12.09 10.51 3.85
N SER A 202 -12.96 9.63 3.37
CA SER A 202 -13.72 8.72 4.24
C SER A 202 -13.00 7.43 4.59
N ALA A 203 -12.15 6.91 3.71
CA ALA A 203 -11.31 5.74 4.01
C ALA A 203 -10.29 6.07 5.11
N VAL A 204 -9.63 7.22 5.02
CA VAL A 204 -8.65 7.68 6.00
C VAL A 204 -9.30 8.01 7.35
N ARG A 205 -10.51 8.61 7.35
CA ARG A 205 -11.24 8.91 8.61
C ARG A 205 -11.84 7.67 9.28
N ARG A 206 -12.20 6.63 8.53
CA ARG A 206 -12.74 5.38 9.13
C ARG A 206 -11.66 4.52 9.77
N LEU A 207 -10.40 4.70 9.38
CA LEU A 207 -9.27 4.03 10.01
C LEU A 207 -8.80 4.76 11.28
N GLY A 208 -9.43 5.91 11.65
CA GLY A 208 -9.04 6.69 12.84
C GLY A 208 -7.63 7.27 12.76
N LEU A 209 -7.03 7.28 11.59
CA LEU A 209 -5.67 7.74 11.38
C LEU A 209 -5.71 9.20 10.90
N VAL A 210 -5.54 10.11 11.83
CA VAL A 210 -5.31 11.58 11.73
C VAL A 210 -6.57 12.46 11.78
N PRO A 211 -6.79 13.23 12.85
CA PRO A 211 -7.63 14.43 12.83
C PRO A 211 -6.83 15.61 12.25
N GLY A 212 -7.34 16.23 11.20
CA GLY A 212 -6.99 17.64 10.93
C GLY A 212 -6.18 17.98 9.68
N VAL A 213 -6.06 17.13 8.65
CA VAL A 213 -5.48 17.58 7.36
C VAL A 213 -6.59 18.01 6.41
N HIS A 214 -6.78 19.30 6.22
CA HIS A 214 -7.58 19.90 5.15
C HIS A 214 -6.70 20.05 3.90
N ILE A 215 -6.96 19.26 2.86
CA ILE A 215 -6.40 19.50 1.53
C ILE A 215 -7.43 20.34 0.76
N THR A 216 -7.11 21.61 0.55
CA THR A 216 -7.89 22.51 -0.31
C THR A 216 -7.41 22.29 -1.75
N MET A 217 -8.24 21.68 -2.59
CA MET A 217 -7.99 21.65 -4.03
C MET A 217 -8.47 22.98 -4.62
N GLY A 218 -7.52 23.79 -5.14
CA GLY A 218 -7.83 25.00 -5.88
C GLY A 218 -8.48 24.65 -7.21
N THR A 219 -9.68 25.16 -7.44
CA THR A 219 -10.31 25.16 -8.77
C THR A 219 -9.67 26.27 -9.59
N HIS A 220 -8.88 25.89 -10.60
CA HIS A 220 -8.56 26.82 -11.69
C HIS A 220 -9.67 26.77 -12.73
N HIS A 221 -10.28 27.93 -12.95
CA HIS A 221 -11.13 28.25 -14.11
C HIS A 221 -10.29 28.36 -15.39
#